data_2cc4b889301c91bd08261c7f0f64643a
#
_entry.id   2cc4b889301c91bd08261c7f0f64643a
#
_cell.length_a   1.000
_cell.length_b   1.000
_cell.length_c   1.000
_cell.angle_alpha   90.00
_cell.angle_beta   90.00
_cell.angle_gamma   90.00
#
_symmetry.space_group_name_H-M   'P 1'
#
loop_
_entity.id
_entity.type
_entity.pdbx_description
1 polymer ?
#
loop_
_entity_poly.entity_id
_entity_poly.type
_entity_poly.pdbx_seq_one_letter_code
_entity_poly.pdbx_strand_id
1 'polypeptide(L)'
;MNKKIIFLIIALTVTFSNKGLSFERGVCAHFDSYSEDPVVYLKALKQIGASSIRVDYQWNKIERTKGKYVVSRPLEKTDAAINQSSLYGLNNLLILDYGNSLYDNGGYPTTRDGINAFANYTKWVVKKNKGKIKYYEVWNEWKNGTGMPPAMKNTGTAKGYFEIVKRVSRIIKKMIPMLLFWLDHLILLPTVITHGSMN
;
A
#
# COMPACT_ATOMS: atom_id res chain seq x y z
N MET A 1 -18.28 15.00 -69.81
CA MET A 1 -17.61 15.40 -68.60
C MET A 1 -17.83 14.29 -67.55
N ASN A 2 -16.86 13.39 -67.41
CA ASN A 2 -16.97 12.29 -66.45
C ASN A 2 -16.31 12.67 -65.09
N LYS A 3 -17.13 12.83 -64.06
CA LYS A 3 -16.65 13.05 -62.71
C LYS A 3 -16.30 11.70 -62.10
N LYS A 4 -15.00 11.41 -61.97
CA LYS A 4 -14.51 10.26 -61.19
C LYS A 4 -14.64 10.57 -59.71
N ILE A 5 -15.55 9.89 -59.03
CA ILE A 5 -15.68 9.93 -57.59
C ILE A 5 -14.60 8.99 -57.02
N ILE A 6 -13.60 9.56 -56.36
CA ILE A 6 -12.58 8.79 -55.63
C ILE A 6 -13.15 8.51 -54.25
N PHE A 7 -13.51 7.24 -53.96
CA PHE A 7 -13.83 6.78 -52.62
C PHE A 7 -12.53 6.58 -51.84
N LEU A 8 -12.27 7.45 -50.87
CA LEU A 8 -11.18 7.27 -49.89
C LEU A 8 -11.66 6.30 -48.80
N ILE A 9 -11.25 5.03 -48.89
CA ILE A 9 -11.48 4.05 -47.82
C ILE A 9 -10.43 4.31 -46.73
N ILE A 10 -10.83 4.99 -45.66
CA ILE A 10 -10.00 5.07 -44.45
C ILE A 10 -10.16 3.75 -43.71
N ALA A 11 -9.19 2.86 -43.86
CA ALA A 11 -9.09 1.64 -43.03
C ALA A 11 -8.68 2.04 -41.61
N LEU A 12 -9.65 2.10 -40.71
CA LEU A 12 -9.41 2.30 -39.29
C LEU A 12 -8.85 0.98 -38.74
N THR A 13 -7.53 0.81 -38.73
CA THR A 13 -6.87 -0.33 -38.04
C THR A 13 -6.94 -0.09 -36.55
N VAL A 14 -7.95 -0.66 -35.91
CA VAL A 14 -8.01 -0.74 -34.43
C VAL A 14 -6.98 -1.79 -34.00
N THR A 15 -5.80 -1.35 -33.61
CA THR A 15 -4.83 -2.23 -32.95
C THR A 15 -5.34 -2.52 -31.56
N PHE A 16 -5.96 -3.68 -31.36
CA PHE A 16 -6.19 -4.20 -30.01
C PHE A 16 -4.82 -4.53 -29.40
N SER A 17 -4.29 -3.61 -28.62
CA SER A 17 -3.19 -3.93 -27.71
C SER A 17 -3.74 -4.91 -26.68
N ASN A 18 -3.56 -6.20 -26.89
CA ASN A 18 -3.72 -7.20 -25.83
C ASN A 18 -2.71 -6.86 -24.73
N LYS A 19 -3.13 -6.04 -23.75
CA LYS A 19 -2.42 -5.97 -22.48
C LYS A 19 -2.62 -7.33 -21.82
N GLY A 20 -1.73 -8.26 -22.12
CA GLY A 20 -1.64 -9.51 -21.39
C GLY A 20 -1.65 -9.17 -19.90
N LEU A 21 -2.41 -9.93 -19.10
CA LEU A 21 -2.37 -9.83 -17.65
C LEU A 21 -0.92 -10.09 -17.20
N SER A 22 -0.15 -9.01 -17.01
CA SER A 22 1.21 -9.14 -16.49
C SER A 22 1.10 -9.27 -14.97
N PHE A 23 1.51 -10.41 -14.44
CA PHE A 23 1.69 -10.58 -13.01
C PHE A 23 2.78 -9.63 -12.50
N GLU A 24 2.46 -8.85 -11.45
CA GLU A 24 3.48 -8.10 -10.74
C GLU A 24 4.25 -9.04 -9.81
N ARG A 25 5.57 -9.06 -9.96
CA ARG A 25 6.48 -9.78 -9.08
C ARG A 25 6.91 -8.83 -7.97
N GLY A 26 6.26 -8.91 -6.82
CA GLY A 26 6.53 -8.07 -5.67
C GLY A 26 7.48 -8.72 -4.67
N VAL A 27 8.29 -7.90 -4.01
CA VAL A 27 9.15 -8.30 -2.91
C VAL A 27 8.79 -7.51 -1.67
N CYS A 28 8.57 -8.21 -0.54
CA CYS A 28 8.45 -7.57 0.77
C CYS A 28 9.83 -7.14 1.24
N ALA A 29 10.00 -5.86 1.58
CA ALA A 29 11.30 -5.30 1.92
C ALA A 29 11.23 -4.46 3.20
N HIS A 30 12.23 -4.61 4.06
CA HIS A 30 12.36 -3.92 5.34
C HIS A 30 13.62 -3.03 5.31
N PHE A 31 13.60 -1.98 4.48
CA PHE A 31 14.77 -1.13 4.21
C PHE A 31 15.40 -0.55 5.47
N ASP A 32 14.62 -0.28 6.51
CA ASP A 32 15.13 0.28 7.77
C ASP A 32 16.02 -0.71 8.56
N SER A 33 15.90 -2.00 8.27
CA SER A 33 16.72 -3.06 8.88
C SER A 33 17.96 -3.42 8.05
N TYR A 34 18.09 -2.90 6.83
CA TYR A 34 19.19 -3.21 5.94
C TYR A 34 20.39 -2.26 6.21
N SER A 35 21.62 -2.77 6.05
CA SER A 35 22.84 -2.01 6.31
C SER A 35 23.08 -0.92 5.26
N GLU A 36 22.92 -1.27 3.99
CA GLU A 36 23.27 -0.44 2.84
C GLU A 36 22.24 0.66 2.55
N ASP A 37 22.61 1.56 1.65
CA ASP A 37 21.69 2.53 1.06
C ASP A 37 20.55 1.81 0.30
N PRO A 38 19.29 2.27 0.40
CA PRO A 38 18.16 1.68 -0.30
C PRO A 38 18.37 1.49 -1.81
N VAL A 39 19.13 2.37 -2.46
CA VAL A 39 19.45 2.29 -3.89
C VAL A 39 20.14 0.99 -4.28
N VAL A 40 21.00 0.45 -3.41
CA VAL A 40 21.69 -0.83 -3.66
C VAL A 40 20.67 -1.95 -3.82
N TYR A 41 19.69 -2.00 -2.92
CA TYR A 41 18.63 -3.01 -2.96
C TYR A 41 17.64 -2.78 -4.11
N LEU A 42 17.28 -1.52 -4.41
CA LEU A 42 16.40 -1.22 -5.55
C LEU A 42 17.03 -1.65 -6.89
N LYS A 43 18.34 -1.46 -7.06
CA LYS A 43 19.08 -1.98 -8.22
C LYS A 43 19.04 -3.50 -8.30
N ALA A 44 19.30 -4.19 -7.20
CA ALA A 44 19.27 -5.64 -7.14
C ALA A 44 17.87 -6.18 -7.46
N LEU A 45 16.81 -5.57 -6.91
CA LEU A 45 15.42 -5.93 -7.20
C LEU A 45 15.08 -5.78 -8.69
N LYS A 46 15.53 -4.69 -9.32
CA LYS A 46 15.38 -4.51 -10.76
C LYS A 46 16.10 -5.62 -11.55
N GLN A 47 17.32 -6.00 -11.16
CA GLN A 47 18.10 -7.04 -11.84
C GLN A 47 17.43 -8.41 -11.80
N ILE A 48 16.78 -8.77 -10.68
CA ILE A 48 16.02 -10.03 -10.57
C ILE A 48 14.63 -9.96 -11.21
N GLY A 49 14.28 -8.82 -11.82
CA GLY A 49 13.03 -8.62 -12.54
C GLY A 49 11.83 -8.41 -11.62
N ALA A 50 12.02 -7.94 -10.39
CA ALA A 50 10.92 -7.46 -9.55
C ALA A 50 10.25 -6.24 -10.20
N SER A 51 8.94 -6.10 -10.02
CA SER A 51 8.14 -5.00 -10.54
C SER A 51 7.46 -4.18 -9.43
N SER A 52 7.53 -4.65 -8.19
CA SER A 52 6.97 -3.93 -7.04
C SER A 52 7.71 -4.25 -5.75
N ILE A 53 7.63 -3.32 -4.80
CA ILE A 53 8.04 -3.50 -3.41
C ILE A 53 6.83 -3.34 -2.50
N ARG A 54 6.77 -4.15 -1.43
CA ARG A 54 5.78 -4.05 -0.36
C ARG A 54 6.51 -3.65 0.92
N VAL A 55 6.12 -2.54 1.52
CA VAL A 55 6.82 -1.94 2.65
C VAL A 55 5.85 -1.48 3.74
N ASP A 56 6.25 -1.67 5.01
CA ASP A 56 5.52 -1.13 6.16
C ASP A 56 5.79 0.38 6.30
N TYR A 57 4.72 1.14 6.63
CA TYR A 57 4.87 2.57 6.92
C TYR A 57 4.24 2.88 8.27
N GLN A 58 4.88 2.40 9.33
CA GLN A 58 4.35 2.20 10.67
C GLN A 58 3.86 3.48 11.34
N TRP A 59 2.62 3.47 11.82
CA TRP A 59 1.97 4.62 12.45
C TRP A 59 2.74 5.17 13.65
N ASN A 60 3.21 4.30 14.55
CA ASN A 60 3.95 4.71 15.74
C ASN A 60 5.31 5.37 15.44
N LYS A 61 5.87 5.09 14.27
CA LYS A 61 7.11 5.74 13.79
C LYS A 61 6.85 7.08 13.11
N ILE A 62 5.63 7.32 12.65
CA ILE A 62 5.21 8.58 12.01
C ILE A 62 4.64 9.56 13.02
N GLU A 63 3.75 9.12 13.91
CA GLU A 63 3.11 9.93 14.93
C GLU A 63 3.67 9.58 16.31
N ARG A 64 4.81 10.18 16.67
CA ARG A 64 5.45 10.02 17.98
C ARG A 64 4.92 10.97 19.03
N THR A 65 4.18 11.98 18.60
CA THR A 65 3.46 12.94 19.43
C THR A 65 2.08 13.14 18.83
N LYS A 66 1.02 13.12 19.63
CA LYS A 66 -0.37 13.24 19.18
C LYS A 66 -0.56 14.39 18.19
N GLY A 67 -1.06 14.06 16.99
CA GLY A 67 -1.36 15.02 15.93
C GLY A 67 -0.14 15.58 15.18
N LYS A 68 1.08 15.14 15.50
CA LYS A 68 2.31 15.57 14.79
C LYS A 68 2.85 14.40 13.97
N TYR A 69 2.86 14.59 12.65
CA TYR A 69 3.27 13.57 11.69
C TYR A 69 4.58 13.96 11.01
N VAL A 70 5.57 13.09 11.11
CA VAL A 70 6.91 13.28 10.52
C VAL A 70 7.53 11.93 10.23
N VAL A 71 8.30 11.82 9.14
CA VAL A 71 9.16 10.65 8.94
C VAL A 71 10.27 10.70 9.99
N SER A 72 10.23 9.75 10.92
CA SER A 72 11.28 9.64 11.93
C SER A 72 12.43 8.79 11.40
N ARG A 73 13.61 8.93 12.03
CA ARG A 73 14.85 8.22 11.67
C ARG A 73 14.65 6.72 11.38
N PRO A 74 13.83 5.95 12.14
CA PRO A 74 13.57 4.55 11.83
C PRO A 74 12.83 4.29 10.52
N LEU A 75 12.30 5.30 9.83
CA LEU A 75 11.62 5.16 8.53
C LEU A 75 12.33 5.90 7.37
N GLU A 76 13.48 6.51 7.62
CA GLU A 76 14.18 7.31 6.60
C GLU A 76 14.60 6.48 5.39
N LYS A 77 15.10 5.26 5.61
CA LYS A 77 15.49 4.36 4.51
C LYS A 77 14.29 3.87 3.71
N THR A 78 13.20 3.50 4.38
CA THR A 78 11.95 3.13 3.71
C THR A 78 11.39 4.31 2.92
N ASP A 79 11.38 5.51 3.48
CA ASP A 79 10.93 6.73 2.77
C ASP A 79 11.81 7.05 1.56
N ALA A 80 13.12 6.89 1.68
CA ALA A 80 14.07 7.05 0.57
C ALA A 80 13.82 6.01 -0.54
N ALA A 81 13.57 4.75 -0.18
CA ALA A 81 13.23 3.69 -1.13
C ALA A 81 11.95 4.02 -1.91
N ILE A 82 10.88 4.43 -1.22
CA ILE A 82 9.62 4.85 -1.84
C ILE A 82 9.83 5.99 -2.83
N ASN A 83 10.65 6.98 -2.46
CA ASN A 83 10.92 8.14 -3.29
C ASN A 83 11.70 7.81 -4.57
N GLN A 84 12.46 6.73 -4.57
CA GLN A 84 13.37 6.36 -5.65
C GLN A 84 12.92 5.14 -6.45
N SER A 85 11.97 4.36 -5.97
CA SER A 85 11.51 3.09 -6.57
C SER A 85 11.13 3.22 -8.05
N SER A 86 10.46 4.31 -8.43
CA SER A 86 10.04 4.55 -9.82
C SER A 86 11.20 4.67 -10.80
N LEU A 87 12.37 5.16 -10.36
CA LEU A 87 13.59 5.22 -11.18
C LEU A 87 14.11 3.82 -11.56
N TYR A 88 13.72 2.81 -10.81
CA TYR A 88 14.06 1.40 -11.04
C TYR A 88 12.90 0.60 -11.64
N GLY A 89 11.79 1.27 -12.01
CA GLY A 89 10.63 0.61 -12.58
C GLY A 89 9.82 -0.20 -11.55
N LEU A 90 9.97 0.11 -10.25
CA LEU A 90 9.30 -0.58 -9.16
C LEU A 90 8.07 0.21 -8.70
N ASN A 91 6.92 -0.44 -8.64
CA ASN A 91 5.71 0.08 -8.02
C ASN A 91 5.80 -0.06 -6.48
N ASN A 92 5.15 0.83 -5.75
CA ASN A 92 5.05 0.74 -4.30
C ASN A 92 3.69 0.21 -3.87
N LEU A 93 3.67 -0.84 -3.04
CA LEU A 93 2.58 -1.24 -2.18
C LEU A 93 2.94 -0.81 -0.76
N LEU A 94 2.15 0.09 -0.18
CA LEU A 94 2.38 0.66 1.14
C LEU A 94 1.41 0.11 2.15
N ILE A 95 1.92 -0.50 3.24
CA ILE A 95 1.11 -1.00 4.33
C ILE A 95 0.93 0.13 5.36
N LEU A 96 -0.32 0.43 5.67
CA LEU A 96 -0.71 1.33 6.75
C LEU A 96 -0.91 0.52 8.02
N ASP A 97 0.03 0.52 8.92
CA ASP A 97 0.12 -0.29 10.14
C ASP A 97 1.03 0.40 11.17
N TYR A 98 1.27 -0.06 12.29
CA TYR A 98 0.67 -0.96 13.25
C TYR A 98 -0.09 -0.14 14.30
N GLY A 99 -0.15 -0.64 15.58
CA GLY A 99 -0.68 0.15 16.70
C GLY A 99 0.23 1.33 17.09
N ASN A 100 -0.33 2.29 17.84
CA ASN A 100 0.41 3.42 18.36
C ASN A 100 0.10 3.59 19.85
N SER A 101 1.13 3.58 20.69
CA SER A 101 1.00 3.67 22.16
C SER A 101 0.32 4.95 22.66
N LEU A 102 0.19 5.95 21.81
CA LEU A 102 -0.57 7.18 22.12
C LEU A 102 -2.08 6.93 22.13
N TYR A 103 -2.55 5.79 21.58
CA TYR A 103 -3.96 5.42 21.43
C TYR A 103 -4.16 3.94 21.71
N ASP A 104 -5.31 3.56 22.23
CA ASP A 104 -5.72 2.16 22.45
C ASP A 104 -4.61 1.26 23.06
N ASN A 105 -3.76 1.83 23.94
CA ASN A 105 -2.63 1.15 24.59
C ASN A 105 -1.64 0.48 23.59
N GLY A 106 -1.50 1.04 22.39
CA GLY A 106 -0.65 0.50 21.33
C GLY A 106 -1.24 -0.70 20.59
N GLY A 107 -2.49 -1.03 20.86
CA GLY A 107 -3.23 -2.11 20.21
C GLY A 107 -3.90 -1.66 18.91
N TYR A 108 -4.91 -2.44 18.52
CA TYR A 108 -5.76 -2.09 17.38
C TYR A 108 -6.55 -0.80 17.65
N PRO A 109 -6.68 0.09 16.68
CA PRO A 109 -7.50 1.29 16.84
C PRO A 109 -8.99 0.90 16.86
N THR A 110 -9.54 0.75 18.05
CA THR A 110 -10.92 0.30 18.29
C THR A 110 -11.79 1.37 18.93
N THR A 111 -11.19 2.28 19.69
CA THR A 111 -11.90 3.44 20.22
C THR A 111 -12.16 4.48 19.13
N ARG A 112 -13.15 5.34 19.35
CA ARG A 112 -13.44 6.47 18.44
C ARG A 112 -12.21 7.35 18.23
N ASP A 113 -11.43 7.61 19.29
CA ASP A 113 -10.20 8.40 19.24
C ASP A 113 -9.13 7.69 18.41
N GLY A 114 -8.84 6.43 18.68
CA GLY A 114 -7.87 5.62 17.92
C GLY A 114 -8.23 5.49 16.44
N ILE A 115 -9.50 5.22 16.11
CA ILE A 115 -9.97 5.13 14.71
C ILE A 115 -9.79 6.48 13.99
N ASN A 116 -10.12 7.60 14.65
CA ASN A 116 -9.94 8.92 14.06
C ASN A 116 -8.47 9.29 13.91
N ALA A 117 -7.63 8.93 14.86
CA ALA A 117 -6.19 9.17 14.81
C ALA A 117 -5.53 8.35 13.68
N PHE A 118 -5.84 7.06 13.54
CA PHE A 118 -5.39 6.23 12.42
C PHE A 118 -5.85 6.79 11.06
N ALA A 119 -7.08 7.29 11.01
CA ALA A 119 -7.60 7.96 9.81
C ALA A 119 -6.83 9.25 9.47
N ASN A 120 -6.40 10.02 10.46
CA ASN A 120 -5.60 11.23 10.26
C ASN A 120 -4.15 10.89 9.84
N TYR A 121 -3.55 9.88 10.45
CA TYR A 121 -2.29 9.31 9.99
C TYR A 121 -2.39 8.88 8.51
N THR A 122 -3.42 8.12 8.14
CA THR A 122 -3.67 7.73 6.74
C THR A 122 -3.73 8.94 5.81
N LYS A 123 -4.50 9.99 6.17
CA LYS A 123 -4.57 11.23 5.36
C LYS A 123 -3.20 11.84 5.12
N TRP A 124 -2.39 11.90 6.17
CA TRP A 124 -1.06 12.47 6.08
C TRP A 124 -0.16 11.63 5.16
N VAL A 125 -0.16 10.29 5.32
CA VAL A 125 0.63 9.37 4.49
C VAL A 125 0.24 9.48 3.02
N VAL A 126 -1.05 9.48 2.72
CA VAL A 126 -1.57 9.59 1.34
C VAL A 126 -1.20 10.94 0.73
N LYS A 127 -1.30 12.04 1.49
CA LYS A 127 -0.91 13.38 1.02
C LYS A 127 0.59 13.45 0.71
N LYS A 128 1.43 12.97 1.64
CA LYS A 128 2.90 12.97 1.52
C LYS A 128 3.38 12.16 0.32
N ASN A 129 2.78 11.02 0.08
CA ASN A 129 3.21 10.06 -0.94
C ASN A 129 2.36 10.10 -2.22
N LYS A 130 1.62 11.21 -2.46
CA LYS A 130 0.77 11.35 -3.64
C LYS A 130 1.58 11.14 -4.93
N GLY A 131 1.08 10.26 -5.81
CA GLY A 131 1.71 9.92 -7.09
C GLY A 131 2.86 8.90 -7.00
N LYS A 132 3.24 8.45 -5.78
CA LYS A 132 4.33 7.48 -5.59
C LYS A 132 3.84 6.08 -5.23
N ILE A 133 2.63 5.97 -4.71
CA ILE A 133 2.05 4.71 -4.24
C ILE A 133 1.02 4.21 -5.24
N LYS A 134 1.18 2.98 -5.69
CA LYS A 134 0.24 2.30 -6.58
C LYS A 134 -0.83 1.55 -5.80
N TYR A 135 -0.47 0.95 -4.66
CA TYR A 135 -1.36 0.16 -3.83
C TYR A 135 -1.22 0.52 -2.35
N TYR A 136 -2.34 0.60 -1.65
CA TYR A 136 -2.39 0.72 -0.21
C TYR A 136 -2.98 -0.56 0.40
N GLU A 137 -2.29 -1.10 1.38
CA GLU A 137 -2.76 -2.20 2.22
C GLU A 137 -3.11 -1.65 3.59
N VAL A 138 -4.26 -2.07 4.14
CA VAL A 138 -4.68 -1.65 5.48
C VAL A 138 -4.35 -2.76 6.44
N TRP A 139 -3.36 -2.50 7.29
CA TRP A 139 -2.84 -3.43 8.28
C TRP A 139 -2.07 -4.62 7.68
N ASN A 140 -1.23 -5.21 8.50
CA ASN A 140 -0.53 -6.46 8.22
C ASN A 140 -0.91 -7.49 9.28
N GLU A 141 -1.34 -8.67 8.85
CA GLU A 141 -1.64 -9.81 9.71
C GLU A 141 -2.56 -9.48 10.90
N TRP A 142 -3.66 -8.78 10.63
CA TRP A 142 -4.63 -8.36 11.66
C TRP A 142 -5.02 -9.49 12.62
N LYS A 143 -5.28 -10.68 12.11
CA LYS A 143 -5.69 -11.84 12.92
C LYS A 143 -4.58 -12.34 13.84
N ASN A 144 -3.33 -12.27 13.39
CA ASN A 144 -2.18 -12.80 14.12
C ASN A 144 -1.63 -11.83 15.16
N GLY A 145 -2.07 -10.58 15.15
CA GLY A 145 -1.60 -9.55 16.07
C GLY A 145 -0.14 -9.17 15.90
N THR A 146 0.38 -9.29 14.68
CA THR A 146 1.75 -8.88 14.36
C THR A 146 1.93 -7.38 14.63
N GLY A 147 3.04 -7.03 15.30
CA GLY A 147 3.32 -5.65 15.71
C GLY A 147 2.52 -5.15 16.91
N MET A 148 1.71 -6.00 17.55
CA MET A 148 0.93 -5.65 18.74
C MET A 148 1.68 -5.98 20.04
N PRO A 149 1.47 -5.18 21.12
CA PRO A 149 1.88 -5.58 22.45
C PRO A 149 1.31 -6.96 22.81
N PRO A 150 2.04 -7.79 23.56
CA PRO A 150 1.60 -9.16 23.89
C PRO A 150 0.17 -9.25 24.46
N ALA A 151 -0.21 -8.32 25.33
CA ALA A 151 -1.54 -8.28 25.93
C ALA A 151 -2.66 -7.92 24.92
N MET A 152 -2.31 -7.35 23.77
CA MET A 152 -3.27 -6.90 22.76
C MET A 152 -3.35 -7.86 21.55
N LYS A 153 -2.48 -8.86 21.49
CA LYS A 153 -2.58 -9.94 20.49
C LYS A 153 -3.93 -10.65 20.64
N ASN A 154 -4.50 -11.07 19.54
CA ASN A 154 -5.80 -11.76 19.50
C ASN A 154 -7.03 -10.92 19.90
N THR A 155 -6.89 -9.61 20.19
CA THR A 155 -8.04 -8.73 20.45
C THR A 155 -8.66 -8.17 19.18
N GLY A 156 -7.98 -8.32 18.03
CA GLY A 156 -8.47 -7.86 16.73
C GLY A 156 -9.68 -8.66 16.25
N THR A 157 -10.82 -7.99 16.09
CA THR A 157 -12.04 -8.62 15.57
C THR A 157 -12.24 -8.31 14.09
N ALA A 158 -12.95 -9.20 13.37
CA ALA A 158 -13.32 -8.95 11.97
C ALA A 158 -14.14 -7.66 11.81
N LYS A 159 -15.04 -7.35 12.76
CA LYS A 159 -15.81 -6.10 12.78
C LYS A 159 -14.89 -4.89 12.91
N GLY A 160 -13.90 -4.92 13.84
CA GLY A 160 -12.93 -3.83 14.01
C GLY A 160 -12.10 -3.61 12.74
N TYR A 161 -11.63 -4.68 12.11
CA TYR A 161 -10.93 -4.61 10.83
C TYR A 161 -11.78 -3.96 9.73
N PHE A 162 -13.03 -4.41 9.60
CA PHE A 162 -13.96 -3.85 8.61
C PHE A 162 -14.19 -2.34 8.81
N GLU A 163 -14.36 -1.86 10.03
CA GLU A 163 -14.56 -0.43 10.32
C GLU A 163 -13.30 0.39 9.94
N ILE A 164 -12.11 -0.10 10.23
CA ILE A 164 -10.86 0.55 9.83
C ILE A 164 -10.73 0.60 8.31
N VAL A 165 -10.88 -0.54 7.64
CA VAL A 165 -10.80 -0.62 6.17
C VAL A 165 -11.82 0.31 5.51
N LYS A 166 -13.07 0.30 5.99
CA LYS A 166 -14.12 1.18 5.52
C LYS A 166 -13.76 2.67 5.69
N ARG A 167 -13.17 3.03 6.83
CA ARG A 167 -12.77 4.41 7.10
C ARG A 167 -11.60 4.84 6.21
N VAL A 168 -10.57 4.03 6.14
CA VAL A 168 -9.34 4.28 5.38
C VAL A 168 -9.61 4.33 3.88
N SER A 169 -10.35 3.36 3.34
CA SER A 169 -10.67 3.33 1.91
C SER A 169 -11.42 4.57 1.44
N ARG A 170 -12.38 5.06 2.24
CA ARG A 170 -13.08 6.32 1.93
C ARG A 170 -12.15 7.53 1.86
N ILE A 171 -11.14 7.57 2.73
CA ILE A 171 -10.13 8.64 2.75
C ILE A 171 -9.28 8.57 1.49
N ILE A 172 -8.73 7.40 1.19
CA ILE A 172 -7.88 7.19 0.01
C ILE A 172 -8.68 7.52 -1.26
N LYS A 173 -9.90 7.00 -1.36
CA LYS A 173 -10.84 7.29 -2.45
C LYS A 173 -11.04 8.78 -2.68
N LYS A 174 -11.28 9.53 -1.62
CA LYS A 174 -11.47 10.98 -1.72
C LYS A 174 -10.22 11.73 -2.17
N MET A 175 -9.04 11.27 -1.74
CA MET A 175 -7.77 11.97 -1.99
C MET A 175 -7.12 11.60 -3.32
N ILE A 176 -7.35 10.38 -3.81
CA ILE A 176 -6.75 9.85 -5.04
C ILE A 176 -7.83 9.12 -5.87
N PRO A 177 -8.77 9.84 -6.48
CA PRO A 177 -9.90 9.22 -7.19
C PRO A 177 -9.48 8.28 -8.31
N MET A 178 -8.38 8.58 -9.02
CA MET A 178 -7.90 7.76 -10.14
C MET A 178 -7.17 6.47 -9.74
N LEU A 179 -6.72 6.35 -8.49
CA LEU A 179 -6.07 5.12 -8.01
C LEU A 179 -7.07 3.97 -7.80
N LEU A 180 -8.35 4.27 -7.85
CA LEU A 180 -9.45 3.42 -7.44
C LEU A 180 -9.81 2.28 -8.37
N PHE A 181 -9.44 2.34 -9.62
CA PHE A 181 -9.72 1.24 -10.55
C PHE A 181 -9.01 -0.08 -10.15
N TRP A 182 -8.02 -0.02 -9.26
CA TRP A 182 -7.20 -1.16 -8.84
C TRP A 182 -7.41 -1.56 -7.37
N LEU A 183 -7.87 -0.65 -6.52
CA LEU A 183 -8.09 -0.91 -5.09
C LEU A 183 -9.32 -1.78 -4.80
N ASP A 184 -10.34 -1.76 -5.65
CA ASP A 184 -11.55 -2.57 -5.46
C ASP A 184 -11.27 -4.08 -5.55
N HIS A 185 -10.15 -4.49 -6.16
CA HIS A 185 -9.76 -5.91 -6.25
C HIS A 185 -8.80 -6.35 -5.13
N LEU A 186 -8.05 -5.42 -4.49
CA LEU A 186 -7.08 -5.78 -3.45
C LEU A 186 -7.67 -5.72 -2.04
N ILE A 187 -8.72 -4.93 -1.83
CA ILE A 187 -9.38 -4.79 -0.51
C ILE A 187 -10.28 -6.00 -0.18
N LEU A 188 -10.63 -6.81 -1.16
CA LEU A 188 -11.64 -7.88 -1.01
C LEU A 188 -11.08 -9.30 -0.87
N LEU A 189 -9.76 -9.50 -0.89
CA LEU A 189 -9.20 -10.81 -0.62
C LEU A 189 -8.67 -10.88 0.82
N PRO A 190 -9.44 -11.42 1.77
CA PRO A 190 -8.82 -12.00 2.94
C PRO A 190 -7.95 -13.15 2.42
N THR A 191 -6.65 -13.10 2.62
CA THR A 191 -5.79 -14.26 2.43
C THR A 191 -6.24 -15.31 3.45
N VAL A 192 -7.18 -16.15 3.06
CA VAL A 192 -7.46 -17.41 3.76
C VAL A 192 -6.32 -18.33 3.41
N ILE A 193 -5.22 -18.23 4.14
CA ILE A 193 -4.23 -19.30 4.18
C ILE A 193 -4.85 -20.38 5.06
N THR A 194 -5.55 -21.32 4.46
CA THR A 194 -5.86 -22.60 5.10
C THR A 194 -4.56 -23.36 5.22
N HIS A 195 -3.94 -23.33 6.40
CA HIS A 195 -2.98 -24.36 6.75
C HIS A 195 -3.75 -25.68 6.84
N GLY A 196 -3.71 -26.46 5.77
CA GLY A 196 -4.07 -27.85 5.82
C GLY A 196 -3.10 -28.56 6.76
N SER A 197 -3.62 -28.98 7.92
CA SER A 197 -2.95 -29.96 8.76
C SER A 197 -2.87 -31.27 7.96
N MET A 198 -1.67 -31.62 7.48
CA MET A 198 -1.40 -33.01 7.14
C MET A 198 -1.09 -33.77 8.44
N ASN A 199 -2.01 -34.63 8.82
CA ASN A 199 -1.73 -35.76 9.74
C ASN A 199 -0.95 -36.81 8.96
#